data_cc9371d5765c4e3523724958e9afef64
#
_entry.id   cc9371d5765c4e3523724958e9afef64
#
_cell.length_a   1.000
_cell.length_b   1.000
_cell.length_c   1.000
_cell.angle_alpha   90.00
_cell.angle_beta   90.00
_cell.angle_gamma   90.00
#
_symmetry.space_group_name_H-M   'P 1'
#
loop_
_entity.id
_entity.type
_entity.pdbx_description
1 polymer ?
#
loop_
_entity_poly.entity_id
_entity_poly.type
_entity_poly.pdbx_seq_one_letter_code
_entity_poly.pdbx_strand_id
1 'polypeptide(L)'
;MTNKLYEKIKNFIKANYKFIIFYIVFILLFTVSFDYEIYTPGGLSNLDDRIIMDDEYPSKGTFNLTYVNAKKGTLPMILLSYIIPSWDLVSIDDSRIENEDYDEILKRGKIDLTSVNSNAIVAAFNEANLDYKVDKNDLTVYYVFDSSHTNLKVGDIITKVDNVSVNNADEFRNIINTKKSGDTVEFTIIRNNKTMKKTGEIYESDGSLLVGIYLTNVMEVSTDKNIKFKYSGNESGSSGGLMSALEIYNNITKHDITKGLTIAGTGTISSTGEVGEIAGVKYKLAGAVKNKADVFIAPTNNYKEALSEKEKNNYDIKIIEAKTFKQVLESLEDL
;
A
#
# COMPACT_ATOMS: atom_id res chain seq x y z
N MET A 1 37.10 -22.83 40.46
CA MET A 1 35.63 -22.65 40.29
C MET A 1 35.17 -22.99 38.86
N THR A 2 35.88 -22.62 37.83
CA THR A 2 35.62 -22.85 36.40
C THR A 2 35.56 -24.32 35.97
N ASN A 3 36.45 -25.19 36.45
CA ASN A 3 36.46 -26.62 36.10
C ASN A 3 35.22 -27.38 36.60
N LYS A 4 34.70 -27.08 37.81
CA LYS A 4 33.46 -27.72 38.33
C LYS A 4 32.21 -27.34 37.52
N LEU A 5 32.17 -26.08 37.02
CA LEU A 5 31.04 -25.60 36.19
C LEU A 5 31.13 -26.25 34.80
N TYR A 6 32.31 -26.33 34.22
CA TYR A 6 32.56 -27.01 32.94
C TYR A 6 32.09 -28.46 32.98
N GLU A 7 32.54 -29.25 33.98
CA GLU A 7 32.10 -30.65 34.10
C GLU A 7 30.58 -30.81 34.33
N LYS A 8 29.97 -29.91 35.09
CA LYS A 8 28.50 -29.93 35.23
C LYS A 8 27.79 -29.68 33.89
N ILE A 9 28.22 -28.67 33.12
CA ILE A 9 27.63 -28.36 31.82
C ILE A 9 27.84 -29.52 30.83
N LYS A 10 29.05 -30.07 30.76
CA LYS A 10 29.39 -31.22 29.91
C LYS A 10 28.52 -32.42 30.22
N ASN A 11 28.36 -32.79 31.51
CA ASN A 11 27.52 -33.89 31.93
C ASN A 11 26.04 -33.64 31.65
N PHE A 12 25.56 -32.40 31.85
CA PHE A 12 24.18 -32.02 31.51
C PHE A 12 23.92 -32.17 30.00
N ILE A 13 24.83 -31.63 29.17
CA ILE A 13 24.72 -31.76 27.70
C ILE A 13 24.72 -33.25 27.31
N LYS A 14 25.65 -34.04 27.86
CA LYS A 14 25.74 -35.46 27.56
C LYS A 14 24.51 -36.27 28.00
N ALA A 15 23.88 -35.91 29.10
CA ALA A 15 22.64 -36.54 29.60
C ALA A 15 21.42 -36.11 28.79
N ASN A 16 21.39 -34.87 28.27
CA ASN A 16 20.18 -34.27 27.67
C ASN A 16 20.35 -33.98 26.16
N TYR A 17 21.39 -34.44 25.48
CA TYR A 17 21.68 -34.04 24.10
C TYR A 17 20.52 -34.30 23.12
N LYS A 18 19.74 -35.38 23.30
CA LYS A 18 18.56 -35.64 22.46
C LYS A 18 17.49 -34.57 22.60
N PHE A 19 17.23 -34.13 23.83
CA PHE A 19 16.29 -33.01 24.08
C PHE A 19 16.83 -31.69 23.57
N ILE A 20 18.14 -31.45 23.74
CA ILE A 20 18.79 -30.22 23.23
C ILE A 20 18.68 -30.16 21.71
N ILE A 21 18.98 -31.27 21.02
CA ILE A 21 18.83 -31.36 19.55
C ILE A 21 17.38 -31.16 19.16
N PHE A 22 16.43 -31.83 19.85
CA PHE A 22 15.01 -31.65 19.58
C PHE A 22 14.58 -30.17 19.73
N TYR A 23 14.98 -29.49 20.79
CA TYR A 23 14.69 -28.08 20.98
C TYR A 23 15.34 -27.18 19.92
N ILE A 24 16.57 -27.46 19.53
CA ILE A 24 17.25 -26.71 18.46
C ILE A 24 16.48 -26.89 17.15
N VAL A 25 16.15 -28.10 16.77
CA VAL A 25 15.36 -28.38 15.56
C VAL A 25 14.00 -27.71 15.64
N PHE A 26 13.32 -27.82 16.79
CA PHE A 26 12.03 -27.16 17.00
C PHE A 26 12.11 -25.64 16.83
N ILE A 27 13.13 -25.00 17.42
CA ILE A 27 13.35 -23.55 17.25
C ILE A 27 13.60 -23.22 15.77
N LEU A 28 14.47 -23.99 15.10
CA LEU A 28 14.79 -23.78 13.69
C LEU A 28 13.55 -23.87 12.78
N LEU A 29 12.64 -24.81 13.05
CA LEU A 29 11.39 -24.96 12.30
C LEU A 29 10.52 -23.67 12.32
N PHE A 30 10.55 -22.91 13.41
CA PHE A 30 9.74 -21.71 13.58
C PHE A 30 10.50 -20.41 13.28
N THR A 31 11.82 -20.43 13.21
CA THR A 31 12.65 -19.23 13.00
C THR A 31 13.24 -19.13 11.60
N VAL A 32 13.54 -20.27 10.96
CA VAL A 32 14.02 -20.26 9.58
C VAL A 32 12.86 -19.96 8.66
N SER A 33 12.97 -18.88 7.89
CA SER A 33 12.03 -18.51 6.84
C SER A 33 12.61 -18.86 5.46
N PHE A 34 11.72 -19.23 4.56
CA PHE A 34 12.00 -19.46 3.15
C PHE A 34 11.56 -18.24 2.33
N ASP A 35 11.92 -18.16 1.07
CA ASP A 35 11.58 -17.07 0.16
C ASP A 35 10.10 -17.14 -0.30
N TYR A 36 9.22 -17.31 0.69
CA TYR A 36 7.77 -17.33 0.54
C TYR A 36 7.11 -16.46 1.59
N GLU A 37 5.97 -15.92 1.23
CA GLU A 37 5.03 -15.26 2.14
C GLU A 37 3.73 -16.06 2.23
N ILE A 38 3.14 -16.10 3.42
CA ILE A 38 1.82 -16.68 3.63
C ILE A 38 0.82 -15.54 3.75
N TYR A 39 -0.07 -15.44 2.76
CA TYR A 39 -1.16 -14.49 2.75
C TYR A 39 -2.38 -15.08 3.45
N THR A 40 -2.91 -14.32 4.40
CA THR A 40 -4.07 -14.76 5.19
C THR A 40 -5.09 -13.62 5.32
N PRO A 41 -6.39 -13.94 5.54
CA PRO A 41 -7.37 -12.94 5.86
C PRO A 41 -6.91 -12.03 7.02
N GLY A 42 -7.01 -10.74 6.80
CA GLY A 42 -6.74 -9.73 7.81
C GLY A 42 -7.96 -9.43 8.68
N GLY A 43 -8.19 -8.18 8.96
CA GLY A 43 -9.31 -7.69 9.75
C GLY A 43 -9.85 -6.36 9.25
N LEU A 44 -10.60 -5.70 10.11
CA LEU A 44 -11.07 -4.34 9.93
C LEU A 44 -10.19 -3.37 10.74
N SER A 45 -10.05 -2.19 10.19
CA SER A 45 -9.42 -1.06 10.86
C SER A 45 -10.33 0.15 10.72
N ASN A 46 -10.94 0.55 11.83
CA ASN A 46 -11.84 1.70 11.87
C ASN A 46 -11.11 2.99 11.47
N LEU A 47 -11.71 3.75 10.57
CA LEU A 47 -11.14 4.99 10.06
C LEU A 47 -11.34 6.18 10.99
N ASP A 48 -12.35 6.19 11.85
CA ASP A 48 -12.53 7.19 12.92
C ASP A 48 -11.27 7.33 13.81
N ASP A 49 -10.60 6.20 14.09
CA ASP A 49 -9.39 6.17 14.90
C ASP A 49 -8.14 6.66 14.14
N ARG A 50 -8.23 6.74 12.81
CA ARG A 50 -7.11 6.94 11.91
C ARG A 50 -7.11 8.25 11.16
N ILE A 51 -8.28 8.81 10.86
CA ILE A 51 -8.44 10.08 10.19
C ILE A 51 -9.02 11.04 11.21
N ILE A 52 -8.22 12.03 11.59
CA ILE A 52 -8.60 13.04 12.58
C ILE A 52 -8.69 14.38 11.88
N MET A 53 -9.77 15.09 12.13
CA MET A 53 -9.99 16.43 11.58
C MET A 53 -10.68 17.33 12.60
N ASP A 54 -10.65 18.64 12.32
CA ASP A 54 -11.38 19.61 13.12
C ASP A 54 -12.84 19.71 12.66
N ASP A 55 -13.78 19.94 13.59
CA ASP A 55 -15.20 20.17 13.33
C ASP A 55 -15.88 19.07 12.48
N GLU A 56 -15.63 17.82 12.80
CA GLU A 56 -16.26 16.67 12.15
C GLU A 56 -17.72 16.49 12.55
N TYR A 57 -18.55 16.01 11.62
CA TYR A 57 -19.93 15.59 11.92
C TYR A 57 -19.95 14.15 12.46
N PRO A 58 -20.79 13.88 13.47
CA PRO A 58 -20.84 12.55 14.08
C PRO A 58 -21.44 11.51 13.13
N SER A 59 -20.87 10.33 13.08
CA SER A 59 -21.37 9.14 12.40
C SER A 59 -22.05 8.17 13.35
N LYS A 60 -23.08 7.44 12.88
CA LYS A 60 -23.73 6.36 13.64
C LYS A 60 -23.17 4.98 13.33
N GLY A 61 -22.60 4.82 12.13
CA GLY A 61 -21.89 3.63 11.70
C GLY A 61 -20.42 3.88 11.53
N THR A 62 -19.72 3.01 10.82
CA THR A 62 -18.27 3.11 10.65
C THR A 62 -17.81 2.76 9.24
N PHE A 63 -16.83 3.47 8.73
CA PHE A 63 -16.03 3.05 7.58
C PHE A 63 -14.76 2.34 8.06
N ASN A 64 -14.45 1.23 7.42
CA ASN A 64 -13.35 0.37 7.84
C ASN A 64 -12.46 -0.01 6.67
N LEU A 65 -11.16 0.15 6.84
CA LEU A 65 -10.17 -0.44 5.95
C LEU A 65 -10.12 -1.95 6.14
N THR A 66 -9.91 -2.66 5.06
CA THR A 66 -9.56 -4.08 5.08
C THR A 66 -8.11 -4.29 4.67
N TYR A 67 -7.44 -5.24 5.28
CA TYR A 67 -6.05 -5.54 5.01
C TYR A 67 -5.79 -7.04 4.85
N VAL A 68 -4.67 -7.36 4.24
CA VAL A 68 -4.14 -8.71 4.12
C VAL A 68 -2.99 -8.88 5.11
N ASN A 69 -2.94 -9.99 5.81
CA ASN A 69 -1.76 -10.34 6.59
C ASN A 69 -0.78 -11.09 5.69
N ALA A 70 0.42 -10.54 5.51
CA ALA A 70 1.55 -11.22 4.91
C ALA A 70 2.53 -11.63 6.00
N LYS A 71 2.87 -12.90 6.07
CA LYS A 71 3.80 -13.46 7.06
C LYS A 71 4.89 -14.25 6.35
N LYS A 72 6.13 -14.14 6.82
CA LYS A 72 7.24 -14.94 6.28
C LYS A 72 6.93 -16.43 6.35
N GLY A 73 7.21 -17.15 5.28
CA GLY A 73 6.99 -18.60 5.15
C GLY A 73 7.97 -19.40 5.99
N THR A 74 7.64 -19.69 7.24
CA THR A 74 8.33 -20.72 8.03
C THR A 74 7.75 -22.09 7.68
N LEU A 75 8.50 -23.18 7.92
CA LEU A 75 8.05 -24.52 7.55
C LEU A 75 6.65 -24.87 8.09
N PRO A 76 6.29 -24.60 9.37
CA PRO A 76 4.94 -24.85 9.85
C PRO A 76 3.87 -24.00 9.13
N MET A 77 4.17 -22.72 8.81
CA MET A 77 3.24 -21.84 8.09
C MET A 77 3.00 -22.33 6.66
N ILE A 78 4.06 -22.77 5.98
CA ILE A 78 3.98 -23.37 4.63
C ILE A 78 3.11 -24.64 4.68
N LEU A 79 3.32 -25.53 5.64
CA LEU A 79 2.50 -26.76 5.76
C LEU A 79 1.04 -26.43 6.07
N LEU A 80 0.77 -25.43 6.89
CA LEU A 80 -0.59 -24.98 7.21
C LEU A 80 -1.29 -24.36 6.00
N SER A 81 -0.57 -23.68 5.10
CA SER A 81 -1.19 -23.10 3.90
C SER A 81 -1.77 -24.15 2.94
N TYR A 82 -1.26 -25.37 2.94
CA TYR A 82 -1.85 -26.50 2.19
C TYR A 82 -3.11 -27.09 2.84
N ILE A 83 -3.35 -26.81 4.13
CA ILE A 83 -4.47 -27.38 4.90
C ILE A 83 -5.59 -26.35 5.07
N ILE A 84 -5.25 -25.06 5.21
CA ILE A 84 -6.20 -23.98 5.48
C ILE A 84 -6.57 -23.30 4.15
N PRO A 85 -7.81 -23.46 3.62
CA PRO A 85 -8.19 -22.99 2.29
C PRO A 85 -8.11 -21.45 2.09
N SER A 86 -8.12 -20.68 3.19
CA SER A 86 -8.03 -19.23 3.15
C SER A 86 -6.59 -18.69 3.22
N TRP A 87 -5.59 -19.60 3.25
CA TRP A 87 -4.18 -19.25 3.29
C TRP A 87 -3.53 -19.58 1.96
N ASP A 88 -2.75 -18.66 1.40
CA ASP A 88 -2.00 -18.91 0.18
C ASP A 88 -0.51 -18.73 0.41
N LEU A 89 0.24 -19.62 -0.22
CA LEU A 89 1.69 -19.56 -0.33
C LEU A 89 2.04 -18.76 -1.59
N VAL A 90 2.70 -17.61 -1.41
CA VAL A 90 3.11 -16.71 -2.49
C VAL A 90 4.63 -16.62 -2.50
N SER A 91 5.25 -16.76 -3.66
CA SER A 91 6.69 -16.51 -3.80
C SER A 91 6.98 -15.02 -3.56
N ILE A 92 8.04 -14.71 -2.84
CA ILE A 92 8.47 -13.32 -2.67
C ILE A 92 8.79 -12.69 -4.02
N ASP A 93 9.33 -13.46 -4.96
CA ASP A 93 9.66 -12.97 -6.31
C ASP A 93 8.41 -12.56 -7.11
N ASP A 94 7.24 -13.20 -6.87
CA ASP A 94 5.97 -12.84 -7.51
C ASP A 94 5.40 -11.50 -7.01
N SER A 95 5.85 -11.02 -5.85
CA SER A 95 5.39 -9.77 -5.22
C SER A 95 6.30 -8.56 -5.51
N ARG A 96 7.44 -8.78 -6.15
CA ARG A 96 8.45 -7.76 -6.45
C ARG A 96 8.38 -7.32 -7.90
N ILE A 97 8.79 -6.10 -8.17
CA ILE A 97 9.11 -5.63 -9.50
C ILE A 97 10.60 -5.92 -9.71
N GLU A 98 10.95 -6.82 -10.64
CA GLU A 98 12.33 -7.22 -10.91
C GLU A 98 13.13 -7.58 -9.63
N ASN A 99 14.33 -7.03 -9.46
CA ASN A 99 15.21 -7.28 -8.32
C ASN A 99 15.06 -6.21 -7.20
N GLU A 100 13.88 -5.58 -7.08
CA GLU A 100 13.58 -4.56 -6.08
C GLU A 100 13.94 -5.02 -4.66
N ASP A 101 14.71 -4.22 -3.93
CA ASP A 101 15.03 -4.53 -2.54
C ASP A 101 13.88 -4.16 -1.59
N TYR A 102 13.91 -4.70 -0.37
CA TYR A 102 12.84 -4.49 0.61
C TYR A 102 12.68 -3.02 1.01
N ASP A 103 13.77 -2.26 1.07
CA ASP A 103 13.72 -0.82 1.42
C ASP A 103 13.07 0.00 0.29
N GLU A 104 13.27 -0.40 -0.96
CA GLU A 104 12.64 0.23 -2.12
C GLU A 104 11.14 -0.05 -2.15
N ILE A 105 10.73 -1.31 -1.91
CA ILE A 105 9.32 -1.69 -1.74
C ILE A 105 8.65 -0.84 -0.66
N LEU A 106 9.30 -0.68 0.50
CA LEU A 106 8.75 0.14 1.59
C LEU A 106 8.64 1.62 1.22
N LYS A 107 9.63 2.17 0.52
CA LYS A 107 9.59 3.57 0.05
C LYS A 107 8.49 3.79 -0.96
N ARG A 108 8.37 2.90 -1.95
CA ARG A 108 7.30 2.92 -2.95
C ARG A 108 5.92 2.82 -2.30
N GLY A 109 5.76 1.90 -1.37
CA GLY A 109 4.51 1.78 -0.61
C GLY A 109 4.15 3.02 0.23
N LYS A 110 5.16 3.79 0.71
CA LYS A 110 4.92 5.08 1.38
C LYS A 110 4.55 6.19 0.40
N ILE A 111 5.14 6.21 -0.80
CA ILE A 111 4.74 7.11 -1.88
C ILE A 111 3.27 6.87 -2.23
N ASP A 112 2.89 5.60 -2.41
CA ASP A 112 1.50 5.21 -2.68
C ASP A 112 0.54 5.68 -1.58
N LEU A 113 0.90 5.46 -0.32
CA LEU A 113 0.08 5.86 0.82
C LEU A 113 -0.08 7.40 0.90
N THR A 114 1.00 8.15 0.65
CA THR A 114 0.95 9.61 0.63
C THR A 114 0.07 10.12 -0.51
N SER A 115 0.26 9.57 -1.71
CA SER A 115 -0.52 9.95 -2.89
C SER A 115 -2.00 9.67 -2.72
N VAL A 116 -2.35 8.48 -2.21
CA VAL A 116 -3.76 8.09 -2.04
C VAL A 116 -4.46 8.89 -0.95
N ASN A 117 -3.76 9.31 0.10
CA ASN A 117 -4.32 10.18 1.13
C ASN A 117 -4.68 11.55 0.58
N SER A 118 -3.78 12.16 -0.20
CA SER A 118 -4.05 13.44 -0.86
C SER A 118 -5.21 13.31 -1.87
N ASN A 119 -5.23 12.22 -2.64
CA ASN A 119 -6.32 11.95 -3.57
C ASN A 119 -7.66 11.75 -2.84
N ALA A 120 -7.67 11.09 -1.69
CA ALA A 120 -8.87 10.90 -0.88
C ALA A 120 -9.44 12.24 -0.37
N ILE A 121 -8.58 13.15 0.09
CA ILE A 121 -8.99 14.51 0.48
C ILE A 121 -9.60 15.22 -0.72
N VAL A 122 -8.88 15.23 -1.86
CA VAL A 122 -9.32 15.94 -3.07
C VAL A 122 -10.66 15.39 -3.58
N ALA A 123 -10.82 14.07 -3.65
CA ALA A 123 -12.06 13.45 -4.10
C ALA A 123 -13.24 13.76 -3.18
N ALA A 124 -13.05 13.68 -1.86
CA ALA A 124 -14.08 13.99 -0.88
C ALA A 124 -14.49 15.48 -0.90
N PHE A 125 -13.53 16.38 -0.96
CA PHE A 125 -13.79 17.84 -0.99
C PHE A 125 -14.44 18.29 -2.30
N ASN A 126 -14.01 17.73 -3.44
CA ASN A 126 -14.66 18.00 -4.73
C ASN A 126 -16.13 17.59 -4.72
N GLU A 127 -16.46 16.40 -4.23
CA GLU A 127 -17.85 15.91 -4.17
C GLU A 127 -18.70 16.67 -3.15
N ALA A 128 -18.08 17.14 -2.05
CA ALA A 128 -18.73 18.00 -1.07
C ALA A 128 -18.82 19.48 -1.50
N ASN A 129 -18.25 19.86 -2.65
CA ASN A 129 -18.12 21.25 -3.12
C ASN A 129 -17.44 22.16 -2.09
N LEU A 130 -16.38 21.67 -1.45
CA LEU A 130 -15.54 22.41 -0.50
C LEU A 130 -14.17 22.74 -1.09
N ASP A 131 -13.56 23.81 -0.59
CA ASP A 131 -12.26 24.28 -1.06
C ASP A 131 -11.11 23.49 -0.39
N TYR A 132 -10.06 23.25 -1.17
CA TYR A 132 -8.78 22.73 -0.71
C TYR A 132 -7.64 23.45 -1.43
N LYS A 133 -6.43 23.34 -0.92
CA LYS A 133 -5.23 23.92 -1.53
C LYS A 133 -4.19 22.82 -1.79
N VAL A 134 -3.66 22.78 -3.00
CA VAL A 134 -2.49 21.97 -3.34
C VAL A 134 -1.24 22.77 -2.95
N ASP A 135 -0.56 22.37 -1.91
CA ASP A 135 0.65 23.04 -1.41
C ASP A 135 1.89 22.60 -2.16
N LYS A 136 1.96 21.34 -2.59
CA LYS A 136 3.03 20.77 -3.40
C LYS A 136 2.49 19.73 -4.39
N ASN A 137 3.22 19.55 -5.48
CA ASN A 137 2.99 18.52 -6.47
C ASN A 137 4.35 18.04 -7.00
N ASP A 138 5.00 17.19 -6.25
CA ASP A 138 6.40 16.82 -6.41
C ASP A 138 6.56 15.68 -7.42
N LEU A 139 7.35 15.89 -8.48
CA LEU A 139 7.70 14.85 -9.45
C LEU A 139 8.70 13.88 -8.82
N THR A 140 8.24 12.70 -8.43
CA THR A 140 8.97 11.76 -7.58
C THR A 140 9.36 10.51 -8.36
N VAL A 141 10.59 10.02 -8.17
CA VAL A 141 11.06 8.73 -8.68
C VAL A 141 10.34 7.63 -7.92
N TYR A 142 9.47 6.92 -8.63
CA TYR A 142 8.67 5.83 -8.09
C TYR A 142 9.39 4.48 -8.17
N TYR A 143 10.08 4.24 -9.28
CA TYR A 143 10.84 3.03 -9.50
C TYR A 143 12.08 3.30 -10.38
N VAL A 144 13.16 2.53 -10.19
CA VAL A 144 14.38 2.57 -10.98
C VAL A 144 14.63 1.18 -11.55
N PHE A 145 14.59 1.04 -12.89
CA PHE A 145 14.78 -0.24 -13.56
C PHE A 145 16.24 -0.69 -13.49
N ASP A 146 16.48 -1.99 -13.37
CA ASP A 146 17.83 -2.59 -13.33
C ASP A 146 18.69 -2.25 -14.56
N SER A 147 18.02 -2.04 -15.71
CA SER A 147 18.67 -1.63 -16.96
C SER A 147 19.14 -0.18 -16.96
N SER A 148 18.80 0.62 -15.95
CA SER A 148 19.13 2.03 -15.90
C SER A 148 20.58 2.26 -15.44
N HIS A 149 21.27 3.20 -16.13
CA HIS A 149 22.58 3.70 -15.70
C HIS A 149 22.43 5.05 -15.02
N THR A 150 21.80 5.05 -13.81
CA THR A 150 21.55 6.28 -13.06
C THR A 150 21.94 6.11 -11.59
N ASN A 151 22.19 7.23 -10.90
CA ASN A 151 22.36 7.27 -9.46
C ASN A 151 21.14 7.92 -8.73
N LEU A 152 19.99 7.99 -9.43
CA LEU A 152 18.69 8.27 -8.84
C LEU A 152 18.25 7.08 -7.97
N LYS A 153 17.34 7.34 -7.04
CA LYS A 153 16.77 6.33 -6.13
C LYS A 153 15.28 6.58 -5.95
N VAL A 154 14.55 5.54 -5.60
CA VAL A 154 13.14 5.63 -5.20
C VAL A 154 12.98 6.68 -4.08
N GLY A 155 12.05 7.60 -4.29
CA GLY A 155 11.76 8.72 -3.40
C GLY A 155 12.54 10.01 -3.68
N ASP A 156 13.39 10.05 -4.71
CA ASP A 156 14.01 11.31 -5.15
C ASP A 156 12.96 12.21 -5.79
N ILE A 157 12.91 13.47 -5.40
CA ILE A 157 12.06 14.48 -6.03
C ILE A 157 12.88 15.20 -7.09
N ILE A 158 12.50 15.08 -8.35
CA ILE A 158 13.20 15.75 -9.47
C ILE A 158 12.64 17.15 -9.63
N THR A 159 13.49 18.16 -9.50
CA THR A 159 13.11 19.57 -9.67
C THR A 159 13.63 20.18 -10.97
N LYS A 160 14.74 19.65 -11.52
CA LYS A 160 15.31 20.09 -12.79
C LYS A 160 15.96 18.94 -13.54
N VAL A 161 15.94 19.06 -14.88
CA VAL A 161 16.68 18.25 -15.84
C VAL A 161 17.55 19.18 -16.68
N ASP A 162 18.88 19.01 -16.69
CA ASP A 162 19.84 19.92 -17.35
C ASP A 162 19.58 21.41 -17.06
N ASN A 163 19.35 21.76 -15.80
CA ASN A 163 18.99 23.09 -15.30
C ASN A 163 17.59 23.62 -15.72
N VAL A 164 16.82 22.90 -16.53
CA VAL A 164 15.42 23.23 -16.86
C VAL A 164 14.49 22.69 -15.79
N SER A 165 13.64 23.54 -15.19
CA SER A 165 12.67 23.10 -14.19
C SER A 165 11.62 22.16 -14.78
N VAL A 166 11.23 21.14 -14.00
CA VAL A 166 10.20 20.15 -14.37
C VAL A 166 9.25 19.93 -13.18
N ASN A 167 7.94 19.83 -13.45
CA ASN A 167 6.90 19.64 -12.44
C ASN A 167 6.04 18.39 -12.69
N ASN A 168 6.16 17.76 -13.88
CA ASN A 168 5.41 16.59 -14.26
C ASN A 168 6.19 15.70 -15.24
N ALA A 169 5.69 14.49 -15.45
CA ALA A 169 6.34 13.49 -16.30
C ALA A 169 6.39 13.92 -17.79
N ASP A 170 5.44 14.71 -18.26
CA ASP A 170 5.45 15.15 -19.67
C ASP A 170 6.54 16.19 -19.91
N GLU A 171 6.72 17.15 -19.01
CA GLU A 171 7.83 18.11 -19.06
C GLU A 171 9.18 17.39 -19.01
N PHE A 172 9.31 16.41 -18.11
CA PHE A 172 10.50 15.55 -18.05
C PHE A 172 10.74 14.82 -19.39
N ARG A 173 9.73 14.13 -19.91
CA ARG A 173 9.82 13.37 -21.16
C ARG A 173 10.17 14.26 -22.35
N ASN A 174 9.62 15.47 -22.43
CA ASN A 174 9.91 16.42 -23.49
C ASN A 174 11.40 16.79 -23.53
N ILE A 175 12.06 16.95 -22.37
CA ILE A 175 13.51 17.22 -22.31
C ILE A 175 14.30 15.98 -22.74
N ILE A 176 13.95 14.79 -22.24
CA ILE A 176 14.63 13.53 -22.59
C ILE A 176 14.57 13.28 -24.11
N ASN A 177 13.43 13.55 -24.75
CA ASN A 177 13.25 13.38 -26.19
C ASN A 177 14.11 14.33 -27.06
N THR A 178 14.75 15.36 -26.47
CA THR A 178 15.71 16.21 -27.19
C THR A 178 17.12 15.63 -27.25
N LYS A 179 17.37 14.53 -26.54
CA LYS A 179 18.68 13.89 -26.35
C LYS A 179 18.90 12.76 -27.36
N LYS A 180 20.06 12.12 -27.21
CA LYS A 180 20.43 10.92 -27.99
C LYS A 180 20.81 9.79 -27.05
N SER A 181 20.69 8.56 -27.52
CA SER A 181 21.23 7.40 -26.80
C SER A 181 22.73 7.57 -26.55
N GLY A 182 23.18 7.32 -25.34
CA GLY A 182 24.55 7.56 -24.83
C GLY A 182 24.77 8.94 -24.20
N ASP A 183 23.82 9.88 -24.31
CA ASP A 183 23.95 11.18 -23.64
C ASP A 183 23.82 11.03 -22.13
N THR A 184 24.59 11.81 -21.38
CA THR A 184 24.44 11.95 -19.93
C THR A 184 23.59 13.16 -19.60
N VAL A 185 22.58 12.98 -18.72
CA VAL A 185 21.68 14.03 -18.24
C VAL A 185 21.92 14.29 -16.76
N GLU A 186 21.96 15.56 -16.38
CA GLU A 186 22.07 16.00 -14.99
C GLU A 186 20.69 16.28 -14.39
N PHE A 187 20.38 15.68 -13.23
CA PHE A 187 19.17 15.92 -12.47
C PHE A 187 19.49 16.73 -11.23
N THR A 188 18.75 17.83 -10.98
CA THR A 188 18.70 18.45 -9.67
C THR A 188 17.55 17.80 -8.91
N ILE A 189 17.86 17.18 -7.76
CA ILE A 189 16.89 16.44 -6.95
C ILE A 189 16.87 16.92 -5.52
N ILE A 190 15.78 16.60 -4.81
CA ILE A 190 15.70 16.66 -3.35
C ILE A 190 15.67 15.21 -2.83
N ARG A 191 16.64 14.86 -1.97
CA ARG A 191 16.72 13.58 -1.25
C ARG A 191 17.00 13.86 0.22
N ASN A 192 16.17 13.35 1.13
CA ASN A 192 16.27 13.61 2.58
C ASN A 192 16.34 15.10 2.92
N ASN A 193 15.50 15.91 2.31
CA ASN A 193 15.42 17.38 2.43
C ASN A 193 16.70 18.13 2.02
N LYS A 194 17.58 17.52 1.23
CA LYS A 194 18.81 18.14 0.70
C LYS A 194 18.77 18.16 -0.81
N THR A 195 19.00 19.34 -1.38
CA THR A 195 19.18 19.50 -2.83
C THR A 195 20.55 18.96 -3.23
N MET A 196 20.59 18.16 -4.29
CA MET A 196 21.82 17.59 -4.83
C MET A 196 21.71 17.34 -6.33
N LYS A 197 22.84 17.13 -6.99
CA LYS A 197 22.92 16.76 -8.39
C LYS A 197 23.15 15.26 -8.53
N LYS A 198 22.46 14.67 -9.47
CA LYS A 198 22.55 13.27 -9.88
C LYS A 198 22.62 13.18 -11.39
N THR A 199 23.08 12.07 -11.92
CA THR A 199 23.21 11.86 -13.35
C THR A 199 22.52 10.55 -13.76
N GLY A 200 22.17 10.48 -15.02
CA GLY A 200 21.71 9.26 -15.68
C GLY A 200 22.12 9.27 -17.14
N GLU A 201 22.32 8.09 -17.70
CA GLU A 201 22.60 7.88 -19.11
C GLU A 201 21.27 7.60 -19.86
N ILE A 202 21.14 8.17 -21.03
CA ILE A 202 19.99 7.92 -21.91
C ILE A 202 20.28 6.70 -22.76
N TYR A 203 19.33 5.78 -22.83
CA TYR A 203 19.38 4.65 -23.72
C TYR A 203 18.10 4.57 -24.56
N GLU A 204 18.16 3.86 -25.67
CA GLU A 204 17.02 3.63 -26.54
C GLU A 204 16.46 2.21 -26.31
N SER A 205 15.14 2.13 -26.12
CA SER A 205 14.41 0.87 -26.06
C SER A 205 13.08 1.04 -26.79
N ASP A 206 12.77 0.11 -27.69
CA ASP A 206 11.55 0.10 -28.50
C ASP A 206 11.25 1.44 -29.20
N GLY A 207 12.32 2.09 -29.70
CA GLY A 207 12.23 3.38 -30.41
C GLY A 207 11.96 4.59 -29.51
N SER A 208 12.06 4.42 -28.18
CA SER A 208 11.89 5.50 -27.19
C SER A 208 13.19 5.76 -26.43
N LEU A 209 13.48 7.04 -26.16
CA LEU A 209 14.60 7.45 -25.33
C LEU A 209 14.20 7.41 -23.85
N LEU A 210 14.96 6.68 -23.05
CA LEU A 210 14.67 6.39 -21.65
C LEU A 210 15.87 6.68 -20.76
N VAL A 211 15.58 6.96 -19.47
CA VAL A 211 16.57 6.99 -18.39
C VAL A 211 16.45 5.72 -17.53
N GLY A 212 15.38 4.93 -17.74
CA GLY A 212 15.09 3.72 -16.96
C GLY A 212 14.55 4.00 -15.58
N ILE A 213 13.66 5.00 -15.47
CA ILE A 213 12.93 5.33 -14.25
C ILE A 213 11.43 5.45 -14.50
N TYR A 214 10.64 5.13 -13.49
CA TYR A 214 9.21 5.45 -13.48
C TYR A 214 8.98 6.63 -12.54
N LEU A 215 8.22 7.62 -12.99
CA LEU A 215 7.92 8.85 -12.27
C LEU A 215 6.45 8.92 -11.88
N THR A 216 6.16 9.48 -10.72
CA THR A 216 4.80 9.81 -10.29
C THR A 216 4.77 11.20 -9.68
N ASN A 217 3.62 11.85 -9.74
CA ASN A 217 3.41 13.11 -9.01
C ASN A 217 2.82 12.81 -7.63
N VAL A 218 3.43 13.35 -6.59
CA VAL A 218 2.96 13.24 -5.20
C VAL A 218 2.49 14.61 -4.74
N MET A 219 1.19 14.73 -4.46
CA MET A 219 0.59 15.97 -3.96
C MET A 219 0.64 16.05 -2.44
N GLU A 220 0.85 17.23 -1.90
CA GLU A 220 0.49 17.60 -0.53
C GLU A 220 -0.70 18.56 -0.58
N VAL A 221 -1.74 18.26 0.16
CA VAL A 221 -3.00 19.00 0.17
C VAL A 221 -3.30 19.49 1.58
N SER A 222 -3.66 20.75 1.71
CA SER A 222 -4.17 21.34 2.96
C SER A 222 -5.62 21.79 2.82
N THR A 223 -6.33 21.77 3.94
CA THR A 223 -7.74 22.16 4.07
C THR A 223 -7.94 22.95 5.36
N ASP A 224 -9.07 23.61 5.49
CA ASP A 224 -9.49 24.29 6.72
C ASP A 224 -9.79 23.30 7.89
N LYS A 225 -9.96 22.02 7.59
CA LYS A 225 -10.28 20.95 8.55
C LYS A 225 -9.07 20.29 9.21
N ASN A 226 -7.83 20.68 8.89
CA ASN A 226 -6.60 20.11 9.46
C ASN A 226 -6.54 18.57 9.47
N ILE A 227 -6.91 17.93 8.35
CA ILE A 227 -7.01 16.47 8.25
C ILE A 227 -5.65 15.80 8.50
N LYS A 228 -5.60 14.86 9.42
CA LYS A 228 -4.39 14.10 9.78
C LYS A 228 -4.66 12.60 9.73
N PHE A 229 -3.76 11.88 9.05
CA PHE A 229 -3.78 10.43 9.00
C PHE A 229 -2.84 9.84 10.05
N LYS A 230 -3.33 8.89 10.85
CA LYS A 230 -2.56 8.13 11.82
C LYS A 230 -2.32 6.71 11.30
N TYR A 231 -1.11 6.45 10.85
CA TYR A 231 -0.69 5.13 10.41
C TYR A 231 0.42 4.57 11.29
N SER A 232 0.46 3.25 11.45
CA SER A 232 1.63 2.59 12.02
C SER A 232 2.79 2.59 11.02
N GLY A 233 4.04 2.48 11.51
CA GLY A 233 5.23 2.56 10.64
C GLY A 233 5.31 1.50 9.54
N ASN A 234 4.54 0.41 9.67
CA ASN A 234 4.52 -0.71 8.73
C ASN A 234 3.37 -0.65 7.71
N GLU A 235 2.54 0.37 7.76
CA GLU A 235 1.45 0.53 6.81
C GLU A 235 1.94 1.19 5.54
N SER A 236 1.47 0.67 4.41
CA SER A 236 1.88 1.11 3.08
C SER A 236 0.82 0.73 2.04
N GLY A 237 0.93 1.33 0.85
CA GLY A 237 0.08 1.03 -0.29
C GLY A 237 -1.17 1.90 -0.39
N SER A 238 -1.82 1.83 -1.55
CA SER A 238 -2.89 2.73 -1.97
C SER A 238 -4.31 2.17 -1.78
N SER A 239 -4.44 0.90 -1.36
CA SER A 239 -5.72 0.17 -1.40
C SER A 239 -6.80 0.65 -0.40
N GLY A 240 -6.46 1.60 0.47
CA GLY A 240 -7.38 2.21 1.44
C GLY A 240 -8.02 3.51 0.97
N GLY A 241 -7.65 4.03 -0.19
CA GLY A 241 -8.01 5.37 -0.63
C GLY A 241 -9.49 5.64 -0.74
N LEU A 242 -10.24 4.72 -1.36
CA LEU A 242 -11.70 4.83 -1.45
C LEU A 242 -12.35 4.97 -0.08
N MET A 243 -11.97 4.09 0.85
CA MET A 243 -12.57 4.09 2.19
C MET A 243 -12.19 5.35 2.97
N SER A 244 -10.94 5.85 2.81
CA SER A 244 -10.51 7.11 3.38
C SER A 244 -11.30 8.30 2.81
N ALA A 245 -11.60 8.30 1.50
CA ALA A 245 -12.41 9.34 0.90
C ALA A 245 -13.86 9.32 1.43
N LEU A 246 -14.45 8.12 1.62
CA LEU A 246 -15.77 7.96 2.20
C LEU A 246 -15.84 8.47 3.65
N GLU A 247 -14.83 8.13 4.46
CA GLU A 247 -14.71 8.61 5.83
C GLU A 247 -14.60 10.14 5.89
N ILE A 248 -13.69 10.72 5.08
CA ILE A 248 -13.53 12.18 5.01
C ILE A 248 -14.84 12.83 4.59
N TYR A 249 -15.47 12.35 3.51
CA TYR A 249 -16.74 12.89 3.01
C TYR A 249 -17.84 12.85 4.08
N ASN A 250 -17.99 11.73 4.78
CA ASN A 250 -18.96 11.56 5.84
C ASN A 250 -18.75 12.59 6.98
N ASN A 251 -17.50 12.83 7.33
CA ASN A 251 -17.13 13.69 8.45
C ASN A 251 -17.19 15.19 8.11
N ILE A 252 -17.07 15.58 6.82
CA ILE A 252 -17.21 16.99 6.37
C ILE A 252 -18.62 17.35 5.94
N THR A 253 -19.56 16.39 5.83
CA THR A 253 -20.94 16.61 5.43
C THR A 253 -21.91 16.31 6.58
N LYS A 254 -23.07 16.98 6.60
CA LYS A 254 -24.10 16.77 7.63
C LYS A 254 -24.86 15.45 7.48
N HIS A 255 -24.75 14.81 6.34
CA HIS A 255 -25.49 13.61 6.00
C HIS A 255 -24.65 12.38 6.33
N ASP A 256 -25.07 11.60 7.34
CA ASP A 256 -24.42 10.33 7.70
C ASP A 256 -24.75 9.24 6.67
N ILE A 257 -23.82 9.03 5.74
CA ILE A 257 -23.96 8.04 4.67
C ILE A 257 -23.71 6.59 5.14
N THR A 258 -23.27 6.39 6.39
CA THR A 258 -23.12 5.04 6.96
C THR A 258 -24.47 4.40 7.30
N LYS A 259 -25.52 5.19 7.57
CA LYS A 259 -26.84 4.73 8.04
C LYS A 259 -26.78 3.82 9.27
N GLY A 260 -25.71 3.95 10.07
CA GLY A 260 -25.48 3.12 11.26
C GLY A 260 -24.89 1.73 10.95
N LEU A 261 -24.44 1.47 9.73
CA LEU A 261 -23.86 0.20 9.31
C LEU A 261 -22.33 0.16 9.53
N THR A 262 -21.81 -1.04 9.68
CA THR A 262 -20.36 -1.32 9.62
C THR A 262 -19.98 -1.58 8.16
N ILE A 263 -19.46 -0.57 7.49
CA ILE A 263 -19.07 -0.62 6.08
C ILE A 263 -17.59 -0.90 5.99
N ALA A 264 -17.24 -2.01 5.36
CA ALA A 264 -15.87 -2.37 5.05
C ALA A 264 -15.62 -2.27 3.55
N GLY A 265 -14.38 -2.10 3.14
CA GLY A 265 -14.08 -2.07 1.71
C GLY A 265 -12.63 -1.91 1.39
N THR A 266 -12.37 -1.73 0.12
CA THR A 266 -11.04 -1.52 -0.44
C THR A 266 -11.15 -0.81 -1.80
N GLY A 267 -10.07 -0.21 -2.24
CA GLY A 267 -9.97 0.47 -3.53
C GLY A 267 -8.94 1.57 -3.47
N THR A 268 -8.18 1.75 -4.55
CA THR A 268 -7.44 2.99 -4.75
C THR A 268 -8.41 4.10 -5.13
N ILE A 269 -7.97 5.35 -5.04
CA ILE A 269 -8.76 6.49 -5.52
C ILE A 269 -7.86 7.50 -6.21
N SER A 270 -8.31 8.03 -7.33
CA SER A 270 -7.69 9.19 -7.99
C SER A 270 -8.27 10.49 -7.47
N SER A 271 -7.58 11.60 -7.72
CA SER A 271 -8.11 12.95 -7.43
C SER A 271 -9.38 13.30 -8.20
N THR A 272 -9.68 12.59 -9.30
CA THR A 272 -10.92 12.72 -10.08
C THR A 272 -12.05 11.81 -9.57
N GLY A 273 -11.80 11.04 -8.49
CA GLY A 273 -12.78 10.13 -7.90
C GLY A 273 -12.90 8.78 -8.60
N GLU A 274 -12.00 8.42 -9.51
CA GLU A 274 -11.95 7.09 -10.12
C GLU A 274 -11.43 6.05 -9.14
N VAL A 275 -12.10 4.89 -9.05
CA VAL A 275 -11.72 3.80 -8.14
C VAL A 275 -10.94 2.74 -8.92
N GLY A 276 -9.71 2.47 -8.47
CA GLY A 276 -8.82 1.49 -9.09
C GLY A 276 -8.79 0.16 -8.35
N GLU A 277 -8.36 -0.87 -9.08
CA GLU A 277 -8.21 -2.24 -8.59
C GLU A 277 -7.16 -2.39 -7.50
N ILE A 278 -7.24 -3.50 -6.77
CA ILE A 278 -6.32 -3.87 -5.69
C ILE A 278 -6.00 -5.36 -5.71
N ALA A 279 -4.94 -5.75 -5.03
CA ALA A 279 -4.62 -7.15 -4.83
C ALA A 279 -5.32 -7.74 -3.58
N GLY A 280 -5.64 -9.04 -3.66
CA GLY A 280 -6.06 -9.82 -2.51
C GLY A 280 -7.47 -9.54 -1.99
N VAL A 281 -8.43 -9.22 -2.87
CA VAL A 281 -9.83 -8.96 -2.50
C VAL A 281 -10.46 -10.11 -1.72
N LYS A 282 -10.11 -11.36 -2.02
CA LYS A 282 -10.61 -12.55 -1.30
C LYS A 282 -10.26 -12.54 0.19
N TYR A 283 -9.04 -12.14 0.56
CA TYR A 283 -8.63 -12.07 1.98
C TYR A 283 -9.30 -10.91 2.70
N LYS A 284 -9.48 -9.79 1.99
CA LYS A 284 -10.13 -8.59 2.50
C LYS A 284 -11.60 -8.82 2.76
N LEU A 285 -12.30 -9.47 1.83
CA LEU A 285 -13.70 -9.88 1.99
C LEU A 285 -13.86 -10.88 3.14
N ALA A 286 -13.02 -11.91 3.21
CA ALA A 286 -13.03 -12.87 4.32
C ALA A 286 -12.77 -12.18 5.68
N GLY A 287 -11.86 -11.20 5.71
CA GLY A 287 -11.61 -10.36 6.89
C GLY A 287 -12.83 -9.53 7.29
N ALA A 288 -13.53 -8.93 6.33
CA ALA A 288 -14.76 -8.17 6.56
C ALA A 288 -15.87 -9.04 7.16
N VAL A 289 -16.13 -10.21 6.56
CA VAL A 289 -17.13 -11.17 7.05
C VAL A 289 -16.80 -11.67 8.47
N LYS A 290 -15.55 -12.03 8.72
CA LYS A 290 -15.09 -12.47 10.05
C LYS A 290 -15.34 -11.43 11.14
N ASN A 291 -15.25 -10.16 10.78
CA ASN A 291 -15.46 -9.03 11.69
C ASN A 291 -16.89 -8.44 11.59
N LYS A 292 -17.83 -9.18 10.97
CA LYS A 292 -19.27 -8.86 10.92
C LYS A 292 -19.57 -7.50 10.26
N ALA A 293 -18.88 -7.17 9.18
CA ALA A 293 -19.26 -6.04 8.35
C ALA A 293 -20.62 -6.31 7.67
N ASP A 294 -21.46 -5.29 7.61
CA ASP A 294 -22.77 -5.37 6.94
C ASP A 294 -22.61 -5.24 5.41
N VAL A 295 -21.66 -4.43 5.00
CA VAL A 295 -21.40 -4.10 3.59
C VAL A 295 -19.90 -4.23 3.29
N PHE A 296 -19.59 -4.74 2.10
CA PHE A 296 -18.23 -4.73 1.53
C PHE A 296 -18.21 -4.00 0.19
N ILE A 297 -17.35 -3.00 0.06
CA ILE A 297 -17.17 -2.23 -1.17
C ILE A 297 -15.93 -2.73 -1.90
N ALA A 298 -16.10 -3.13 -3.18
CA ALA A 298 -15.04 -3.65 -4.02
C ALA A 298 -14.94 -2.89 -5.35
N PRO A 299 -13.72 -2.57 -5.84
CA PRO A 299 -13.54 -1.98 -7.16
C PRO A 299 -14.15 -2.83 -8.28
N THR A 300 -14.58 -2.21 -9.37
CA THR A 300 -15.20 -2.89 -10.53
C THR A 300 -14.36 -4.08 -11.02
N ASN A 301 -13.03 -3.91 -11.12
CA ASN A 301 -12.13 -4.97 -11.60
C ASN A 301 -11.99 -6.14 -10.60
N ASN A 302 -12.28 -5.91 -9.31
CA ASN A 302 -12.26 -6.93 -8.26
C ASN A 302 -13.67 -7.47 -7.94
N TYR A 303 -14.73 -6.85 -8.46
CA TYR A 303 -16.11 -7.14 -8.07
C TYR A 303 -16.52 -8.59 -8.37
N LYS A 304 -16.17 -9.09 -9.55
CA LYS A 304 -16.45 -10.48 -9.94
C LYS A 304 -15.76 -11.51 -9.04
N GLU A 305 -14.50 -11.25 -8.67
CA GLU A 305 -13.77 -12.11 -7.73
C GLU A 305 -14.42 -12.08 -6.35
N ALA A 306 -14.82 -10.89 -5.85
CA ALA A 306 -15.51 -10.75 -4.57
C ALA A 306 -16.84 -11.49 -4.54
N LEU A 307 -17.65 -11.44 -5.61
CA LEU A 307 -18.89 -12.20 -5.73
C LEU A 307 -18.64 -13.72 -5.73
N SER A 308 -17.68 -14.18 -6.52
CA SER A 308 -17.31 -15.60 -6.58
C SER A 308 -16.88 -16.14 -5.20
N GLU A 309 -16.06 -15.39 -4.46
CA GLU A 309 -15.64 -15.76 -3.10
C GLU A 309 -16.80 -15.72 -2.10
N LYS A 310 -17.74 -14.77 -2.24
CA LYS A 310 -18.97 -14.74 -1.44
C LYS A 310 -19.80 -16.00 -1.65
N GLU A 311 -20.06 -16.38 -2.90
CA GLU A 311 -20.84 -17.56 -3.26
C GLU A 311 -20.17 -18.87 -2.81
N LYS A 312 -18.88 -19.01 -3.11
CA LYS A 312 -18.07 -20.19 -2.75
C LYS A 312 -18.06 -20.48 -1.25
N ASN A 313 -18.04 -19.43 -0.42
CA ASN A 313 -17.94 -19.55 1.02
C ASN A 313 -19.28 -19.31 1.75
N ASN A 314 -20.38 -19.09 1.02
CA ASN A 314 -21.70 -18.75 1.56
C ASN A 314 -21.65 -17.57 2.55
N TYR A 315 -20.93 -16.51 2.21
CA TYR A 315 -20.84 -15.33 3.05
C TYR A 315 -22.14 -14.52 3.03
N ASP A 316 -22.62 -14.15 4.22
CA ASP A 316 -23.77 -13.25 4.38
C ASP A 316 -23.28 -11.82 4.54
N ILE A 317 -23.06 -11.14 3.42
CA ILE A 317 -22.62 -9.74 3.35
C ILE A 317 -23.10 -9.11 2.04
N LYS A 318 -23.54 -7.86 2.08
CA LYS A 318 -23.86 -7.11 0.85
C LYS A 318 -22.58 -6.64 0.19
N ILE A 319 -22.42 -6.85 -1.12
CA ILE A 319 -21.25 -6.34 -1.87
C ILE A 319 -21.72 -5.21 -2.79
N ILE A 320 -21.02 -4.07 -2.73
CA ILE A 320 -21.24 -2.90 -3.60
C ILE A 320 -20.06 -2.81 -4.57
N GLU A 321 -20.37 -2.66 -5.85
CA GLU A 321 -19.39 -2.38 -6.90
C GLU A 321 -18.98 -0.91 -6.84
N ALA A 322 -17.67 -0.64 -6.94
CA ALA A 322 -17.11 0.70 -6.91
C ALA A 322 -16.38 1.01 -8.22
N LYS A 323 -16.97 1.82 -9.06
CA LYS A 323 -16.35 2.36 -10.28
C LYS A 323 -15.83 3.78 -10.05
N THR A 324 -16.64 4.63 -9.45
CA THR A 324 -16.30 6.01 -9.10
C THR A 324 -16.77 6.32 -7.68
N PHE A 325 -16.14 7.29 -7.05
CA PHE A 325 -16.51 7.77 -5.72
C PHE A 325 -17.98 8.20 -5.66
N LYS A 326 -18.41 8.99 -6.65
CA LYS A 326 -19.82 9.45 -6.77
C LYS A 326 -20.80 8.28 -6.84
N GLN A 327 -20.54 7.28 -7.69
CA GLN A 327 -21.42 6.10 -7.82
C GLN A 327 -21.49 5.31 -6.50
N VAL A 328 -20.40 5.25 -5.72
CA VAL A 328 -20.43 4.61 -4.40
C VAL A 328 -21.30 5.37 -3.42
N LEU A 329 -21.22 6.72 -3.39
CA LEU A 329 -22.10 7.54 -2.56
C LEU A 329 -23.57 7.31 -2.90
N GLU A 330 -23.95 7.33 -4.19
CA GLU A 330 -25.30 7.01 -4.66
C GLU A 330 -25.75 5.60 -4.20
N SER A 331 -24.88 4.60 -4.31
CA SER A 331 -25.18 3.22 -3.87
C SER A 331 -25.34 3.09 -2.35
N LEU A 332 -24.66 3.93 -1.55
CA LEU A 332 -24.81 3.99 -0.09
C LEU A 332 -26.13 4.70 0.29
N GLU A 333 -26.57 5.69 -0.50
CA GLU A 333 -27.87 6.33 -0.29
C GLU A 333 -29.05 5.39 -0.52
N ASP A 334 -28.90 4.38 -1.37
CA ASP A 334 -29.93 3.37 -1.69
C ASP A 334 -29.95 2.17 -0.71
N LEU A 335 -29.06 2.14 0.31
CA LEU A 335 -29.06 1.11 1.35
C LEU A 335 -30.24 1.27 2.31
#